data_8f02d4f6adb7e060eb68ba953f7715d1
#
_entry.id   8f02d4f6adb7e060eb68ba953f7715d1
#
_cell.length_a   1.000
_cell.length_b   1.000
_cell.length_c   1.000
_cell.angle_alpha   90.00
_cell.angle_beta   90.00
_cell.angle_gamma   90.00
#
_symmetry.space_group_name_H-M   'P 1'
#
loop_
_entity.id
_entity.type
_entity.pdbx_description
1 polymer ?
#
loop_
_entity_poly.entity_id
_entity_poly.type
_entity_poly.pdbx_seq_one_letter_code
_entity_poly.pdbx_strand_id
1 'polypeptide(L)'
;FLCDKKIIEVKNVTLLRNDQIAEFPDAITSRGTKHLLKLVKSLKNGFSPNVLFLTQIPDIKYFKIAKDIDENYYKNYLLAKKAGVKFLAYNCKVSSKEIKIDKKIKILDD
;
A
#
# COMPACT_ATOMS: atom_id res chain seq x y z
N PHE A 1 -22.66 8.12 17.20
CA PHE A 1 -22.12 7.99 16.62
C PHE A 1 -21.01 7.51 16.41
N LEU A 2 -21.09 7.21 15.83
CA LEU A 2 -19.94 6.57 15.72
C LEU A 2 -18.94 7.27 14.96
N CYS A 3 -17.83 7.50 15.54
CA CYS A 3 -16.67 8.01 14.88
C CYS A 3 -16.19 7.03 13.87
N ASP A 4 -15.80 7.50 12.72
CA ASP A 4 -15.02 6.73 11.80
C ASP A 4 -13.74 6.32 12.44
N LYS A 5 -13.62 5.06 12.71
CA LYS A 5 -12.37 4.50 13.23
C LYS A 5 -11.46 4.17 12.07
N LYS A 6 -10.80 5.17 11.53
CA LYS A 6 -9.86 4.98 10.43
C LYS A 6 -8.52 4.47 10.92
N ILE A 7 -8.00 3.48 10.23
CA ILE A 7 -6.63 3.02 10.40
C ILE A 7 -5.90 3.33 9.11
N ILE A 8 -4.75 3.97 9.22
CA ILE A 8 -3.91 4.27 8.06
C ILE A 8 -2.56 3.62 8.28
N GLU A 9 -2.26 2.63 7.46
CA GLU A 9 -0.97 1.95 7.44
C GLU A 9 -0.16 2.49 6.29
N VAL A 10 1.01 3.07 6.56
CA VAL A 10 1.88 3.62 5.52
C VAL A 10 2.98 2.64 5.18
N LYS A 11 3.18 2.37 3.89
CA LYS A 11 4.26 1.55 3.38
C LYS A 11 5.12 2.38 2.45
N ASN A 12 6.41 2.46 2.74
CA ASN A 12 7.37 3.12 1.85
C ASN A 12 7.71 2.22 0.69
N VAL A 13 7.67 2.76 -0.52
CA VAL A 13 7.89 2.01 -1.75
C VAL A 13 9.16 2.51 -2.40
N THR A 14 10.16 1.63 -2.53
CA THR A 14 11.47 1.98 -3.07
C THR A 14 11.88 1.13 -4.27
N LEU A 15 11.13 0.10 -4.59
CA LEU A 15 11.51 -0.81 -5.68
C LEU A 15 11.07 -0.25 -7.03
N LEU A 16 12.02 -0.11 -7.93
CA LEU A 16 11.78 0.33 -9.30
C LEU A 16 12.51 -0.62 -10.25
N ARG A 17 11.75 -1.49 -10.91
CA ARG A 17 12.29 -2.42 -11.91
C ARG A 17 11.88 -2.05 -13.32
N ASN A 18 10.92 -1.15 -13.43
CA ASN A 18 10.43 -0.64 -14.69
C ASN A 18 10.35 0.88 -14.56
N ASP A 19 10.65 1.61 -15.62
CA ASP A 19 10.79 3.07 -15.59
C ASP A 19 9.62 3.84 -14.98
N GLN A 20 8.42 3.28 -15.03
CA GLN A 20 7.22 4.00 -14.63
C GLN A 20 6.41 3.31 -13.54
N ILE A 21 6.83 2.14 -13.11
CA ILE A 21 6.07 1.32 -12.16
C ILE A 21 6.87 1.12 -10.88
N ALA A 22 6.38 1.65 -9.78
CA ALA A 22 6.91 1.36 -8.46
C ALA A 22 6.25 0.08 -7.93
N GLU A 23 6.97 -0.71 -7.16
CA GLU A 23 6.48 -2.00 -6.67
C GLU A 23 6.76 -2.20 -5.19
N PHE A 24 5.93 -3.02 -4.56
CA PHE A 24 6.09 -3.44 -3.17
C PHE A 24 5.62 -4.89 -3.06
N PRO A 25 6.25 -5.74 -2.25
CA PRO A 25 7.44 -5.50 -1.45
C PRO A 25 8.74 -5.69 -2.27
N ASP A 26 9.84 -5.20 -1.72
CA ASP A 26 11.16 -5.37 -2.34
C ASP A 26 11.83 -6.69 -1.95
N ALA A 27 11.28 -7.38 -0.96
CA ALA A 27 11.72 -8.69 -0.50
C ALA A 27 10.53 -9.40 0.16
N ILE A 28 10.66 -10.69 0.44
CA ILE A 28 9.60 -11.43 1.14
C ILE A 28 9.34 -10.78 2.49
N THR A 29 8.06 -10.50 2.78
CA THR A 29 7.67 -9.81 3.99
C THR A 29 6.55 -10.54 4.73
N SER A 30 6.91 -11.47 5.60
CA SER A 30 5.93 -12.14 6.46
C SER A 30 5.26 -11.15 7.41
N ARG A 31 5.98 -10.12 7.84
CA ARG A 31 5.45 -9.05 8.68
C ARG A 31 4.37 -8.26 7.94
N GLY A 32 4.60 -7.95 6.66
CA GLY A 32 3.61 -7.24 5.85
C GLY A 32 2.32 -8.04 5.71
N THR A 33 2.42 -9.35 5.49
CA THR A 33 1.27 -10.22 5.42
C THR A 33 0.50 -10.24 6.74
N LYS A 34 1.20 -10.33 7.88
CA LYS A 34 0.56 -10.28 9.19
C LYS A 34 -0.18 -8.96 9.40
N HIS A 35 0.38 -7.84 8.94
CA HIS A 35 -0.28 -6.55 9.02
C HIS A 35 -1.58 -6.54 8.22
N LEU A 36 -1.57 -7.10 7.01
CA LEU A 36 -2.80 -7.20 6.21
C LEU A 36 -3.88 -8.00 6.93
N LEU A 37 -3.51 -9.12 7.56
CA LEU A 37 -4.47 -9.94 8.28
C LEU A 37 -5.06 -9.19 9.47
N LYS A 38 -4.25 -8.40 10.18
CA LYS A 38 -4.75 -7.56 11.28
C LYS A 38 -5.73 -6.50 10.78
N LEU A 39 -5.46 -5.91 9.63
CA LEU A 39 -6.36 -4.92 9.04
C LEU A 39 -7.69 -5.55 8.64
N VAL A 40 -7.66 -6.75 8.08
CA VAL A 40 -8.89 -7.48 7.76
C VAL A 40 -9.71 -7.74 9.02
N LYS A 41 -9.05 -8.16 10.10
CA LYS A 41 -9.74 -8.38 11.38
C LYS A 41 -10.38 -7.10 11.91
N SER A 42 -9.72 -5.96 11.71
CA SER A 42 -10.25 -4.69 12.21
C SER A 42 -11.58 -4.31 11.59
N LEU A 43 -11.88 -4.78 10.38
CA LEU A 43 -13.15 -4.53 9.73
C LEU A 43 -14.32 -5.03 10.56
N LYS A 44 -14.17 -6.17 11.24
CA LYS A 44 -15.20 -6.74 12.08
C LYS A 44 -15.51 -5.90 13.33
N ASN A 45 -14.56 -5.06 13.71
CA ASN A 45 -14.67 -4.19 14.88
C ASN A 45 -15.06 -2.76 14.53
N GLY A 46 -15.54 -2.54 13.30
CA GLY A 46 -16.01 -1.24 12.86
C GLY A 46 -14.94 -0.29 12.39
N PHE A 47 -13.71 -0.76 12.21
CA PHE A 47 -12.64 0.09 11.67
C PHE A 47 -12.69 0.17 10.15
N SER A 48 -12.15 1.26 9.61
CA SER A 48 -11.95 1.47 8.18
C SER A 48 -10.46 1.47 7.87
N PRO A 49 -9.88 0.30 7.58
CA PRO A 49 -8.44 0.24 7.33
C PRO A 49 -8.08 0.69 5.92
N ASN A 50 -6.99 1.44 5.84
CA ASN A 50 -6.42 1.95 4.60
C ASN A 50 -4.92 1.66 4.58
N VAL A 51 -4.42 1.20 3.45
CA VAL A 51 -2.98 1.04 3.24
C VAL A 51 -2.55 2.07 2.21
N LEU A 52 -1.58 2.90 2.57
CA LEU A 52 -1.03 3.90 1.68
C LEU A 52 0.37 3.48 1.25
N PHE A 53 0.55 3.27 -0.04
CA PHE A 53 1.87 3.04 -0.62
C PHE A 53 2.42 4.37 -1.07
N LEU A 54 3.51 4.81 -0.44
CA LEU A 54 4.13 6.10 -0.75
C LEU A 54 5.49 5.88 -1.40
N THR A 55 5.72 6.53 -2.52
CA THR A 55 7.02 6.50 -3.18
C THR A 55 7.56 7.90 -3.40
N GLN A 56 8.88 8.05 -3.25
CA GLN A 56 9.58 9.28 -3.56
C GLN A 56 10.25 9.22 -4.93
N ILE A 57 10.11 8.09 -5.62
CA ILE A 57 10.73 7.93 -6.93
C ILE A 57 10.06 8.88 -7.92
N PRO A 58 10.83 9.76 -8.61
CA PRO A 58 10.23 10.71 -9.54
C PRO A 58 9.63 10.04 -10.77
N ASP A 59 8.63 10.68 -11.34
CA ASP A 59 7.99 10.30 -12.61
C ASP A 59 7.34 8.92 -12.63
N ILE A 60 6.91 8.44 -11.47
CA ILE A 60 6.18 7.18 -11.37
C ILE A 60 4.72 7.40 -11.75
N LYS A 61 4.20 6.58 -12.66
CA LYS A 61 2.81 6.65 -13.10
C LYS A 61 1.94 5.54 -12.53
N TYR A 62 2.56 4.41 -12.19
CA TYR A 62 1.82 3.24 -11.74
C TYR A 62 2.49 2.60 -10.53
N PHE A 63 1.69 1.85 -9.80
CA PHE A 63 2.16 1.03 -8.69
C PHE A 63 1.58 -0.36 -8.83
N LYS A 64 2.34 -1.39 -8.49
CA LYS A 64 1.80 -2.74 -8.39
C LYS A 64 2.45 -3.53 -7.28
N ILE A 65 1.76 -4.58 -6.83
CA ILE A 65 2.32 -5.51 -5.88
C ILE A 65 3.30 -6.43 -6.62
N ALA A 66 4.48 -6.62 -6.07
CA ALA A 66 5.53 -7.46 -6.66
C ALA A 66 5.22 -8.93 -6.39
N LYS A 67 4.30 -9.48 -7.15
CA LYS A 67 3.82 -10.85 -7.01
C LYS A 67 4.95 -11.88 -7.12
N ASP A 68 5.90 -11.64 -8.00
CA ASP A 68 7.03 -12.54 -8.22
C ASP A 68 8.02 -12.56 -7.05
N ILE A 69 8.04 -11.49 -6.25
CA ILE A 69 8.90 -11.41 -5.07
C ILE A 69 8.24 -12.05 -3.85
N ASP A 70 6.95 -11.78 -3.65
CA ASP A 70 6.21 -12.36 -2.53
C ASP A 70 4.78 -12.68 -2.96
N GLU A 71 4.60 -13.89 -3.44
CA GLU A 71 3.29 -14.35 -3.91
C GLU A 71 2.28 -14.41 -2.77
N ASN A 72 2.72 -14.78 -1.58
CA ASN A 72 1.85 -14.85 -0.42
C ASN A 72 1.30 -13.47 -0.03
N TYR A 73 2.15 -12.44 -0.09
CA TYR A 73 1.71 -11.08 0.14
C TYR A 73 0.66 -10.67 -0.88
N TYR A 74 0.90 -10.98 -2.16
CA TYR A 74 -0.03 -10.65 -3.23
C TYR A 74 -1.39 -11.30 -3.02
N LYS A 75 -1.41 -12.59 -2.67
CA LYS A 75 -2.67 -13.31 -2.40
C LYS A 75 -3.44 -12.66 -1.25
N ASN A 76 -2.75 -12.31 -0.18
CA ASN A 76 -3.38 -11.68 0.97
C ASN A 76 -3.81 -10.24 0.67
N TYR A 77 -3.09 -9.54 -0.18
CA TYR A 77 -3.49 -8.23 -0.67
C TYR A 77 -4.84 -8.33 -1.40
N LEU A 78 -4.99 -9.28 -2.30
CA LEU A 78 -6.26 -9.45 -3.03
C LEU A 78 -7.41 -9.81 -2.08
N LEU A 79 -7.17 -10.69 -1.12
CA LEU A 79 -8.19 -11.06 -0.13
C LEU A 79 -8.58 -9.87 0.74
N ALA A 80 -7.61 -9.09 1.18
CA ALA A 80 -7.84 -7.91 2.01
C ALA A 80 -8.65 -6.86 1.24
N LYS A 81 -8.30 -6.63 -0.02
CA LYS A 81 -9.01 -5.70 -0.88
C LYS A 81 -10.48 -6.12 -1.06
N LYS A 82 -10.70 -7.40 -1.30
CA LYS A 82 -12.05 -7.95 -1.45
C LYS A 82 -12.84 -7.83 -0.16
N ALA A 83 -12.20 -7.98 0.99
CA ALA A 83 -12.84 -7.88 2.30
C ALA A 83 -13.23 -6.45 2.67
N GLY A 84 -12.62 -5.44 2.06
CA GLY A 84 -12.95 -4.05 2.32
C GLY A 84 -11.80 -3.15 2.75
N VAL A 85 -10.58 -3.68 2.84
CA VAL A 85 -9.39 -2.85 3.09
C VAL A 85 -9.13 -2.00 1.85
N LYS A 86 -8.91 -0.71 2.04
CA LYS A 86 -8.64 0.20 0.93
C LYS A 86 -7.15 0.33 0.70
N PHE A 87 -6.76 0.35 -0.56
CA PHE A 87 -5.37 0.49 -0.96
C PHE A 87 -5.22 1.69 -1.88
N LEU A 88 -4.29 2.56 -1.55
CA LEU A 88 -4.02 3.77 -2.31
C LEU A 88 -2.52 3.92 -2.49
N ALA A 89 -2.11 4.47 -3.60
CA ALA A 89 -0.71 4.75 -3.87
C ALA A 89 -0.54 6.22 -4.25
N TYR A 90 0.50 6.83 -3.73
CA TYR A 90 0.80 8.24 -3.98
C TYR A 90 2.27 8.44 -4.19
N ASN A 91 2.58 9.38 -5.06
CA ASN A 91 3.91 9.94 -5.15
C ASN A 91 4.02 11.03 -4.10
N CYS A 92 5.15 11.12 -3.42
CA CYS A 92 5.37 12.17 -2.44
C CYS A 92 6.71 12.87 -2.66
N LYS A 93 6.78 14.13 -2.25
CA LYS A 93 7.99 14.93 -2.30
C LYS A 93 8.47 15.15 -0.88
N VAL A 94 9.77 14.97 -0.68
CA VAL A 94 10.39 15.18 0.62
C VAL A 94 11.29 16.40 0.53
N SER A 95 11.08 17.34 1.44
CA SER A 95 11.99 18.47 1.64
C SER A 95 12.66 18.33 2.99
N SER A 96 13.59 19.23 3.30
CA SER A 96 14.26 19.23 4.60
C SER A 96 13.31 19.43 5.78
N LYS A 97 12.09 19.90 5.53
CA LYS A 97 11.15 20.27 6.59
C LYS A 97 9.84 19.50 6.56
N GLU A 98 9.49 18.86 5.43
CA GLU A 98 8.18 18.22 5.33
C GLU A 98 8.12 17.16 4.25
N ILE A 99 7.12 16.28 4.36
CA ILE A 99 6.77 15.31 3.34
C ILE A 99 5.42 15.74 2.79
N LYS A 100 5.34 15.98 1.48
CA LYS A 100 4.08 16.34 0.83
C LYS A 100 3.63 15.22 -0.10
N ILE A 101 2.37 14.84 0.03
CA ILE A 101 1.73 13.98 -0.96
C ILE A 101 1.51 14.83 -2.21
N ASP A 102 2.00 14.34 -3.35
CA ASP A 102 1.92 15.07 -4.61
C ASP A 102 0.81 14.55 -5.50
N LYS A 103 0.97 13.35 -6.06
CA LYS A 103 0.00 12.80 -7.01
C LYS A 103 -0.45 11.41 -6.64
N LYS A 104 -1.73 11.13 -6.88
CA LYS A 104 -2.25 9.79 -6.76
C LYS A 104 -1.74 8.94 -7.93
N ILE A 105 -1.30 7.73 -7.63
CA ILE A 105 -0.78 6.79 -8.61
C ILE A 105 -1.77 5.66 -8.79
N LYS A 106 -1.98 5.26 -10.04
CA LYS A 106 -2.88 4.15 -10.32
C LYS A 106 -2.24 2.82 -9.90
N ILE A 107 -3.00 2.01 -9.17
CA ILE A 107 -2.58 0.67 -8.80
C ILE A 107 -2.99 -0.29 -9.91
N LEU A 108 -2.03 -1.06 -10.41
CA LEU A 108 -2.27 -2.07 -11.42
C LEU A 108 -2.52 -3.42 -10.74
N ASP A 109 -3.69 -3.97 -10.96
CA ASP A 109 -4.04 -5.31 -10.47
C ASP A 109 -4.15 -6.23 -11.68
N ASP A 110 -3.21 -7.12 -11.80
CA ASP A 110 -3.21 -8.08 -12.89
C ASP A 110 -4.03 -9.33 -12.54
#